data_7a89221c9085fc37a1c8dc84de94f362
#
_entry.id   7a89221c9085fc37a1c8dc84de94f362
#
_cell.length_a   1.000
_cell.length_b   1.000
_cell.length_c   1.000
_cell.angle_alpha   90.00
_cell.angle_beta   90.00
_cell.angle_gamma   90.00
#
_symmetry.space_group_name_H-M   'P 1'
#
loop_
_entity.id
_entity.type
_entity.pdbx_description
1 polymer ?
#
loop_
_entity_poly.entity_id
_entity_poly.type
_entity_poly.pdbx_seq_one_letter_code
_entity_poly.pdbx_strand_id
1 'polypeptide(L)'
;MFDDGQTGWLSEVGDLYAMTCLLAQKRRRGPKNFKSVKAGSSSLIFNGQTFIASDVRTIHYRNTDAQGELPFNLSGNQATGEVCDWRRGNLFLTLDYSTFPMDSYFGRIVSLDSLKLENKRSDDEIRESAGRLKGEILSENCPHCGAPVHWPSGVTSFLLCQSCGSSLNTTKDTVALMKANVQRKEQENLFTLSIGTKGRLNDTEYLIIGAVRFAEISSYNQNQSEYWTEYLLYNTQRGFAWLIESGKRWRLSETLHTWPDFDSSGNPAGEMLIDHYRGQVEAAAGAFYWKVKQGDLLHYKEYSGKKSYGRNVILCSEQSKDEIVWSKSSPVSYRQMRKAFGLSFDTKEMLSYWLKGDNRNVGSRDNVARIIAMLILIIVNLPAWLSPHLRSPVGIAVSLCALVWI
;
A
#
# COMPACT_ATOMS: atom_id res chain seq x y z
N MET A 1 21.58 19.24 12.77
CA MET A 1 22.23 19.14 14.08
C MET A 1 21.16 19.39 15.12
N PHE A 2 21.11 18.63 16.19
CA PHE A 2 20.16 18.85 17.29
C PHE A 2 20.73 19.90 18.26
N ASP A 3 19.87 20.45 19.13
CA ASP A 3 20.28 21.49 20.11
C ASP A 3 21.38 21.01 21.08
N ASP A 4 21.52 19.69 21.26
CA ASP A 4 22.57 19.06 22.07
C ASP A 4 23.89 18.79 21.28
N GLY A 5 23.96 19.24 20.04
CA GLY A 5 25.10 19.03 19.15
C GLY A 5 25.18 17.64 18.50
N GLN A 6 24.21 16.75 18.73
CA GLN A 6 24.19 15.45 18.07
C GLN A 6 23.80 15.59 16.59
N THR A 7 24.38 14.72 15.77
CA THR A 7 24.02 14.61 14.34
C THR A 7 22.99 13.51 14.16
N GLY A 8 21.89 13.84 13.47
CA GLY A 8 20.86 12.88 13.10
C GLY A 8 20.65 12.81 11.61
N TRP A 9 20.04 11.72 11.19
CA TRP A 9 19.59 11.49 9.84
C TRP A 9 18.06 11.60 9.77
N LEU A 10 17.57 12.38 8.83
CA LEU A 10 16.17 12.32 8.39
C LEU A 10 16.15 11.57 7.07
N SER A 11 15.63 10.35 7.11
CA SER A 11 15.48 9.49 5.93
C SER A 11 14.05 9.53 5.43
N GLU A 12 13.88 9.52 4.11
CA GLU A 12 12.58 9.48 3.45
C GLU A 12 12.51 8.28 2.51
N VAL A 13 11.45 7.48 2.63
CA VAL A 13 11.09 6.40 1.69
C VAL A 13 9.59 6.46 1.44
N GLY A 14 9.21 6.79 0.20
CA GLY A 14 7.79 7.04 -0.11
C GLY A 14 7.25 8.24 0.66
N ASP A 15 6.33 7.99 1.57
CA ASP A 15 5.72 8.97 2.49
C ASP A 15 6.15 8.75 3.96
N LEU A 16 7.06 7.79 4.19
CA LEU A 16 7.58 7.46 5.51
C LEU A 16 8.86 8.29 5.78
N TYR A 17 8.86 9.00 6.91
CA TYR A 17 10.04 9.72 7.40
C TYR A 17 10.55 9.09 8.68
N ALA A 18 11.84 8.75 8.70
CA ALA A 18 12.52 8.22 9.87
C ALA A 18 13.62 9.17 10.34
N MET A 19 13.56 9.59 11.59
CA MET A 19 14.64 10.35 12.22
C MET A 19 15.43 9.44 13.14
N THR A 20 16.74 9.31 12.87
CA THR A 20 17.64 8.42 13.61
C THR A 20 18.94 9.13 13.98
N CYS A 21 19.56 8.72 15.08
CA CYS A 21 20.87 9.16 15.51
C CYS A 21 21.84 7.99 15.58
N LEU A 22 23.10 8.24 15.27
CA LEU A 22 24.16 7.27 15.47
C LEU A 22 24.33 7.00 16.96
N LEU A 23 24.35 5.72 17.34
CA LEU A 23 24.59 5.32 18.73
C LEU A 23 26.11 5.35 19.02
N ALA A 24 26.48 5.96 20.16
CA ALA A 24 27.87 6.05 20.60
C ALA A 24 28.50 4.66 20.85
N GLN A 25 27.70 3.70 21.29
CA GLN A 25 28.17 2.32 21.49
C GLN A 25 27.96 1.50 20.22
N LYS A 26 29.08 1.17 19.57
CA LYS A 26 29.09 0.22 18.46
C LYS A 26 28.64 -1.18 18.92
N ARG A 27 27.74 -1.79 18.19
CA ARG A 27 27.17 -3.08 18.55
C ARG A 27 28.12 -4.23 18.21
N ARG A 28 28.52 -5.00 19.23
CA ARG A 28 29.29 -6.23 19.04
C ARG A 28 28.41 -7.48 18.93
N ARG A 29 27.10 -7.38 19.27
CA ARG A 29 26.13 -8.49 19.27
C ARG A 29 24.90 -8.07 18.46
N GLY A 30 24.76 -8.60 17.30
CA GLY A 30 23.60 -8.54 16.42
C GLY A 30 23.47 -9.87 15.69
N PRO A 31 22.55 -10.04 14.76
CA PRO A 31 22.60 -11.15 13.83
C PRO A 31 24.00 -11.14 13.19
N LYS A 32 24.76 -12.22 13.39
CA LYS A 32 26.19 -12.27 13.03
C LYS A 32 26.49 -12.20 11.54
N ASN A 33 25.47 -12.37 10.71
CA ASN A 33 25.62 -12.43 9.25
C ASN A 33 24.44 -11.73 8.58
N PHE A 34 24.70 -10.69 7.82
CA PHE A 34 23.71 -9.98 7.01
C PHE A 34 22.89 -10.93 6.14
N LYS A 35 23.51 -11.89 5.46
CA LYS A 35 22.85 -12.86 4.56
C LYS A 35 21.87 -13.78 5.28
N SER A 36 21.94 -13.89 6.61
CA SER A 36 21.01 -14.69 7.41
C SER A 36 19.76 -13.93 7.86
N VAL A 37 19.77 -12.62 7.73
CA VAL A 37 18.63 -11.77 8.11
C VAL A 37 17.56 -11.86 7.03
N LYS A 38 16.31 -12.08 7.47
CA LYS A 38 15.14 -12.16 6.59
C LYS A 38 14.08 -11.19 7.09
N ALA A 39 13.61 -10.31 6.22
CA ALA A 39 12.51 -9.40 6.50
C ALA A 39 11.28 -10.17 6.99
N GLY A 40 10.56 -9.63 7.97
CA GLY A 40 9.36 -10.21 8.54
C GLY A 40 9.55 -11.43 9.45
N SER A 41 10.72 -12.09 9.43
CA SER A 41 10.96 -13.31 10.20
C SER A 41 12.11 -13.21 11.19
N SER A 42 13.15 -12.44 10.88
CA SER A 42 14.26 -12.23 11.81
C SER A 42 13.87 -11.23 12.88
N SER A 43 14.25 -11.52 14.13
CA SER A 43 14.06 -10.62 15.26
C SER A 43 15.37 -10.38 16.00
N LEU A 44 15.46 -9.25 16.67
CA LEU A 44 16.54 -8.94 17.59
C LEU A 44 16.02 -8.22 18.83
N ILE A 45 16.74 -8.35 19.94
CA ILE A 45 16.43 -7.63 21.18
C ILE A 45 17.33 -6.40 21.26
N PHE A 46 16.71 -5.23 21.38
CA PHE A 46 17.37 -3.97 21.59
C PHE A 46 16.68 -3.20 22.74
N ASN A 47 17.47 -2.76 23.72
CA ASN A 47 16.95 -2.10 24.93
C ASN A 47 15.80 -2.88 25.61
N GLY A 48 15.91 -4.22 25.70
CA GLY A 48 14.90 -5.08 26.30
C GLY A 48 13.63 -5.27 25.44
N GLN A 49 13.59 -4.75 24.22
CA GLN A 49 12.45 -4.82 23.34
C GLN A 49 12.78 -5.62 22.07
N THR A 50 11.81 -6.40 21.58
CA THR A 50 11.97 -7.18 20.36
C THR A 50 11.64 -6.35 19.13
N PHE A 51 12.58 -6.26 18.20
CA PHE A 51 12.43 -5.63 16.89
C PHE A 51 12.38 -6.71 15.81
N ILE A 52 11.61 -6.45 14.75
CA ILE A 52 11.52 -7.34 13.60
C ILE A 52 12.20 -6.67 12.40
N ALA A 53 12.99 -7.42 11.64
CA ALA A 53 13.62 -6.94 10.41
C ALA A 53 12.53 -6.50 9.42
N SER A 54 12.56 -5.25 9.01
CA SER A 54 11.60 -4.66 8.06
C SER A 54 12.14 -4.61 6.66
N ASP A 55 13.46 -4.38 6.52
CA ASP A 55 14.10 -4.19 5.24
C ASP A 55 15.55 -4.68 5.31
N VAL A 56 16.00 -5.37 4.27
CA VAL A 56 17.35 -5.96 4.17
C VAL A 56 17.92 -5.62 2.80
N ARG A 57 18.80 -4.63 2.71
CA ARG A 57 19.27 -4.09 1.43
C ARG A 57 20.77 -4.07 1.30
N THR A 58 21.24 -4.37 0.09
CA THR A 58 22.56 -3.99 -0.38
C THR A 58 22.42 -2.66 -1.12
N ILE A 59 23.05 -1.61 -0.58
CA ILE A 59 23.01 -0.25 -1.13
C ILE A 59 24.26 -0.02 -1.95
N HIS A 60 24.10 0.51 -3.16
CA HIS A 60 25.19 0.95 -4.00
C HIS A 60 25.23 2.48 -4.02
N TYR A 61 26.26 3.06 -3.38
CA TYR A 61 26.45 4.50 -3.39
C TYR A 61 27.04 4.92 -4.74
N ARG A 62 26.42 5.88 -5.38
CA ARG A 62 26.97 6.56 -6.56
C ARG A 62 27.24 8.00 -6.19
N ASN A 63 28.44 8.49 -6.52
CA ASN A 63 28.88 9.85 -6.30
C ASN A 63 28.14 10.78 -7.27
N THR A 64 26.91 11.17 -6.97
CA THR A 64 26.19 12.05 -7.87
C THR A 64 26.07 13.46 -7.31
N ASP A 65 25.40 13.62 -6.19
CA ASP A 65 25.14 14.97 -5.68
C ASP A 65 25.01 14.94 -4.14
N ALA A 66 25.82 15.75 -3.48
CA ALA A 66 25.73 16.01 -2.05
C ALA A 66 25.85 17.50 -1.78
N GLN A 67 25.07 18.01 -0.84
CA GLN A 67 25.13 19.39 -0.38
C GLN A 67 25.30 19.44 1.13
N GLY A 68 26.11 20.38 1.60
CA GLY A 68 26.35 20.57 3.02
C GLY A 68 27.43 19.67 3.60
N GLU A 69 27.54 19.67 4.92
CA GLU A 69 28.50 18.85 5.67
C GLU A 69 27.99 17.44 5.87
N LEU A 70 28.75 16.45 5.43
CA LEU A 70 28.44 15.04 5.60
C LEU A 70 29.42 14.42 6.59
N PRO A 71 28.95 13.47 7.44
CA PRO A 71 29.84 12.81 8.41
C PRO A 71 30.79 11.79 7.78
N PHE A 72 30.79 11.65 6.45
CA PHE A 72 31.65 10.74 5.69
C PHE A 72 32.05 11.38 4.34
N ASN A 73 33.14 10.89 3.78
CA ASN A 73 33.64 11.36 2.50
C ASN A 73 33.04 10.54 1.35
N LEU A 74 32.33 11.22 0.44
CA LEU A 74 31.79 10.63 -0.78
C LEU A 74 32.82 10.51 -1.92
N SER A 75 34.05 11.07 -1.76
CA SER A 75 35.10 10.99 -2.75
C SER A 75 35.72 9.59 -2.73
N GLY A 76 35.35 8.73 -3.63
CA GLY A 76 35.95 7.40 -3.77
C GLY A 76 35.05 6.45 -4.59
N ASN A 77 35.63 5.35 -5.05
CA ASN A 77 35.00 4.31 -5.83
C ASN A 77 33.69 3.83 -5.22
N GLN A 78 32.79 3.31 -6.08
CA GLN A 78 31.49 2.75 -5.70
C GLN A 78 31.56 1.97 -4.37
N ALA A 79 31.13 2.60 -3.28
CA ALA A 79 30.99 1.92 -2.01
C ALA A 79 29.68 1.14 -2.01
N THR A 80 29.74 -0.12 -1.59
CA THR A 80 28.57 -0.96 -1.38
C THR A 80 28.34 -1.06 0.12
N GLY A 81 27.11 -0.78 0.57
CA GLY A 81 26.68 -0.94 1.95
C GLY A 81 25.70 -2.09 2.10
N GLU A 82 25.83 -2.86 3.17
CA GLU A 82 24.85 -3.87 3.59
C GLU A 82 24.11 -3.35 4.83
N VAL A 83 22.81 -3.04 4.69
CA VAL A 83 22.02 -2.37 5.72
C VAL A 83 20.77 -3.16 6.01
N CYS A 84 20.40 -3.22 7.28
CA CYS A 84 19.15 -3.85 7.71
C CYS A 84 18.40 -2.92 8.65
N ASP A 85 17.13 -2.67 8.32
CA ASP A 85 16.22 -1.89 9.14
C ASP A 85 15.32 -2.80 9.97
N TRP A 86 15.12 -2.38 11.22
CA TRP A 86 14.36 -3.12 12.22
C TRP A 86 13.30 -2.22 12.82
N ARG A 87 12.12 -2.74 13.02
CA ARG A 87 10.97 -1.97 13.48
C ARG A 87 10.27 -2.59 14.69
N ARG A 88 9.74 -1.69 15.53
CA ARG A 88 8.80 -2.00 16.59
C ARG A 88 7.89 -0.78 16.83
N GLY A 89 6.60 -0.90 16.54
CA GLY A 89 5.70 0.26 16.61
C GLY A 89 6.21 1.42 15.73
N ASN A 90 6.46 2.57 16.31
CA ASN A 90 7.07 3.73 15.66
C ASN A 90 8.60 3.79 15.81
N LEU A 91 9.21 2.86 16.56
CA LEU A 91 10.66 2.81 16.74
C LEU A 91 11.35 2.23 15.51
N PHE A 92 12.50 2.80 15.19
CA PHE A 92 13.29 2.47 14.01
C PHE A 92 14.75 2.27 14.41
N LEU A 93 15.34 1.16 14.01
CA LEU A 93 16.75 0.83 14.24
C LEU A 93 17.35 0.36 12.93
N THR A 94 18.42 1.01 12.49
CA THR A 94 19.21 0.60 11.34
C THR A 94 20.53 0.00 11.81
N LEU A 95 20.91 -1.15 11.28
CA LEU A 95 22.22 -1.76 11.45
C LEU A 95 22.98 -1.70 10.13
N ASP A 96 24.15 -1.07 10.14
CA ASP A 96 25.06 -1.02 9.01
C ASP A 96 26.15 -2.10 9.18
N TYR A 97 26.08 -3.11 8.34
CA TYR A 97 27.02 -4.24 8.32
C TYR A 97 28.30 -3.93 7.51
N SER A 98 28.39 -2.77 6.87
CA SER A 98 29.55 -2.37 6.07
C SER A 98 30.75 -2.00 6.95
N THR A 99 30.53 -1.73 8.24
CA THR A 99 31.55 -1.39 9.23
C THR A 99 31.68 -2.48 10.29
N PHE A 100 32.89 -2.63 10.86
CA PHE A 100 33.11 -3.53 12.00
C PHE A 100 33.85 -2.80 13.13
N PRO A 101 33.30 -2.75 14.35
CA PRO A 101 31.95 -3.18 14.76
C PRO A 101 30.85 -2.39 14.04
N MET A 102 29.66 -3.01 13.87
CA MET A 102 28.54 -2.45 13.15
C MET A 102 28.10 -1.11 13.71
N ASP A 103 27.90 -0.12 12.84
CA ASP A 103 27.23 1.11 13.20
C ASP A 103 25.73 0.88 13.37
N SER A 104 25.16 1.55 14.34
CA SER A 104 23.74 1.39 14.67
C SER A 104 23.12 2.77 14.78
N TYR A 105 22.02 2.97 14.06
CA TYR A 105 21.27 4.22 14.08
C TYR A 105 19.89 3.92 14.70
N PHE A 106 19.55 4.65 15.75
CA PHE A 106 18.30 4.45 16.46
C PHE A 106 17.48 5.72 16.49
N GLY A 107 16.16 5.56 16.33
CA GLY A 107 15.23 6.67 16.34
C GLY A 107 13.80 6.22 16.16
N ARG A 108 13.03 7.02 15.45
CA ARG A 108 11.57 6.78 15.27
C ARG A 108 11.05 7.33 13.96
N ILE A 109 9.91 6.83 13.57
CA ILE A 109 9.11 7.40 12.50
C ILE A 109 8.51 8.73 12.98
N VAL A 110 8.55 9.73 12.11
CA VAL A 110 8.09 11.09 12.39
C VAL A 110 7.24 11.60 11.23
N SER A 111 6.35 12.55 11.48
CA SER A 111 5.76 13.38 10.43
C SER A 111 6.61 14.64 10.24
N LEU A 112 6.72 15.16 9.01
CA LEU A 112 7.46 16.39 8.75
C LEU A 112 6.94 17.55 9.59
N ASP A 113 5.62 17.64 9.77
CA ASP A 113 4.99 18.68 10.57
C ASP A 113 5.42 18.66 12.05
N SER A 114 5.74 17.45 12.58
CA SER A 114 6.19 17.29 13.96
C SER A 114 7.62 17.82 14.20
N LEU A 115 8.39 18.01 13.15
CA LEU A 115 9.79 18.43 13.23
C LEU A 115 9.97 19.93 13.43
N LYS A 116 8.88 20.73 13.23
CA LYS A 116 8.92 22.20 13.36
C LYS A 116 10.13 22.81 12.62
N LEU A 117 10.32 22.35 11.37
CA LEU A 117 11.45 22.78 10.56
C LEU A 117 11.44 24.30 10.36
N GLU A 118 12.55 24.95 10.66
CA GLU A 118 12.78 26.38 10.45
C GLU A 118 13.53 26.63 9.14
N ASN A 119 13.48 27.88 8.64
CA ASN A 119 14.21 28.31 7.44
C ASN A 119 13.94 27.43 6.21
N LYS A 120 12.70 26.94 6.06
CA LYS A 120 12.30 26.23 4.85
C LYS A 120 12.40 27.16 3.66
N ARG A 121 12.93 26.66 2.55
CA ARG A 121 12.89 27.37 1.27
C ARG A 121 11.42 27.55 0.85
N SER A 122 11.11 28.70 0.31
CA SER A 122 9.84 28.93 -0.37
C SER A 122 9.74 28.11 -1.66
N ASP A 123 8.55 27.90 -2.15
CA ASP A 123 8.34 27.22 -3.42
C ASP A 123 9.07 27.91 -4.59
N ASP A 124 9.15 29.23 -4.56
CA ASP A 124 9.86 30.03 -5.58
C ASP A 124 11.36 29.80 -5.51
N GLU A 125 11.97 29.83 -4.31
CA GLU A 125 13.40 29.50 -4.11
C GLU A 125 13.75 28.07 -4.54
N ILE A 126 12.82 27.13 -4.31
CA ILE A 126 13.00 25.74 -4.77
C ILE A 126 12.93 25.68 -6.30
N ARG A 127 11.97 26.36 -6.93
CA ARG A 127 11.86 26.42 -8.39
C ARG A 127 13.07 27.08 -9.04
N GLU A 128 13.56 28.16 -8.47
CA GLU A 128 14.77 28.85 -8.96
C GLU A 128 16.01 27.96 -8.87
N SER A 129 16.17 27.20 -7.79
CA SER A 129 17.37 26.37 -7.56
C SER A 129 17.30 24.98 -8.21
N ALA A 130 16.12 24.36 -8.24
CA ALA A 130 15.92 22.97 -8.71
C ALA A 130 15.08 22.88 -10.00
N GLY A 131 14.61 23.99 -10.52
CA GLY A 131 13.76 24.05 -11.73
C GLY A 131 12.32 23.63 -11.52
N ARG A 132 11.97 22.99 -10.39
CA ARG A 132 10.63 22.45 -10.12
C ARG A 132 10.41 22.13 -8.64
N LEU A 133 9.15 21.89 -8.29
CA LEU A 133 8.78 21.35 -6.98
C LEU A 133 8.77 19.82 -6.99
N LYS A 134 9.10 19.22 -5.85
CA LYS A 134 8.92 17.80 -5.63
C LYS A 134 7.43 17.42 -5.72
N GLY A 135 7.11 16.35 -6.47
CA GLY A 135 5.74 15.91 -6.71
C GLY A 135 5.02 16.61 -7.86
N GLU A 136 5.64 17.59 -8.52
CA GLU A 136 5.12 18.18 -9.75
C GLU A 136 5.05 17.12 -10.86
N ILE A 137 3.94 17.09 -11.59
CA ILE A 137 3.74 16.10 -12.66
C ILE A 137 4.50 16.54 -13.90
N LEU A 138 5.50 15.76 -14.26
CA LEU A 138 6.26 15.91 -15.49
C LEU A 138 5.66 15.04 -16.61
N SER A 139 5.88 15.46 -17.85
CA SER A 139 5.42 14.76 -19.04
C SER A 139 6.50 14.77 -20.11
N GLU A 140 6.80 13.61 -20.66
CA GLU A 140 7.68 13.41 -21.81
C GLU A 140 7.18 12.30 -22.71
N ASN A 141 7.82 12.14 -23.87
CA ASN A 141 7.55 11.02 -24.75
C ASN A 141 8.44 9.82 -24.41
N CYS A 142 7.85 8.63 -24.40
CA CYS A 142 8.60 7.39 -24.23
C CYS A 142 9.70 7.26 -25.30
N PRO A 143 10.98 7.13 -24.94
CA PRO A 143 12.08 7.06 -25.91
C PRO A 143 12.06 5.81 -26.78
N HIS A 144 11.20 4.81 -26.47
CA HIS A 144 11.05 3.60 -27.26
C HIS A 144 9.89 3.66 -28.26
N CYS A 145 8.72 4.19 -27.87
CA CYS A 145 7.51 4.14 -28.71
C CYS A 145 6.90 5.51 -29.03
N GLY A 146 7.40 6.59 -28.43
CA GLY A 146 6.88 7.94 -28.63
C GLY A 146 5.59 8.28 -27.89
N ALA A 147 4.97 7.33 -27.19
CA ALA A 147 3.75 7.60 -26.42
C ALA A 147 4.04 8.53 -25.22
N PRO A 148 3.09 9.42 -24.84
CA PRO A 148 3.28 10.29 -23.67
C PRO A 148 3.34 9.47 -22.39
N VAL A 149 4.26 9.83 -21.50
CA VAL A 149 4.41 9.27 -20.15
C VAL A 149 4.43 10.40 -19.15
N HIS A 150 3.85 10.16 -17.96
CA HIS A 150 3.72 11.14 -16.89
C HIS A 150 4.21 10.56 -15.58
N TRP A 151 4.88 11.37 -14.75
CA TRP A 151 5.34 10.95 -13.43
C TRP A 151 5.48 12.12 -12.47
N PRO A 152 5.27 11.91 -11.16
CA PRO A 152 5.57 12.92 -10.16
C PRO A 152 7.09 13.01 -9.91
N SER A 153 7.64 14.21 -10.12
CA SER A 153 9.05 14.50 -9.99
C SER A 153 9.59 14.27 -8.58
N GLY A 154 10.76 13.64 -8.46
CA GLY A 154 11.46 13.46 -7.20
C GLY A 154 10.77 12.51 -6.20
N VAL A 155 9.63 11.89 -6.54
CA VAL A 155 8.93 10.90 -5.69
C VAL A 155 8.85 9.53 -6.34
N THR A 156 9.05 9.45 -7.66
CA THR A 156 9.13 8.18 -8.40
C THR A 156 10.49 8.03 -9.05
N SER A 157 10.96 6.80 -9.17
CA SER A 157 12.26 6.47 -9.76
C SER A 157 12.16 5.52 -10.95
N PHE A 158 11.00 4.91 -11.13
CA PHE A 158 10.77 3.86 -12.12
C PHE A 158 9.42 4.07 -12.79
N LEU A 159 9.37 3.86 -14.11
CA LEU A 159 8.15 3.97 -14.90
C LEU A 159 8.07 2.84 -15.91
N LEU A 160 6.92 2.24 -16.03
CA LEU A 160 6.56 1.32 -17.10
C LEU A 160 5.63 2.03 -18.08
N CYS A 161 6.07 2.15 -19.33
CA CYS A 161 5.28 2.80 -20.37
C CYS A 161 3.97 2.03 -20.58
N GLN A 162 2.83 2.72 -20.47
CA GLN A 162 1.50 2.13 -20.64
C GLN A 162 1.32 1.53 -22.03
N SER A 163 1.89 2.17 -23.04
CA SER A 163 1.70 1.80 -24.44
C SER A 163 2.55 0.62 -24.88
N CYS A 164 3.82 0.55 -24.46
CA CYS A 164 4.74 -0.49 -24.95
C CYS A 164 5.35 -1.37 -23.85
N GLY A 165 5.09 -1.07 -22.56
CA GLY A 165 5.63 -1.83 -21.44
C GLY A 165 7.15 -1.70 -21.23
N SER A 166 7.84 -0.78 -21.94
CA SER A 166 9.27 -0.52 -21.71
C SER A 166 9.50 0.12 -20.36
N SER A 167 10.57 -0.29 -19.67
CA SER A 167 10.95 0.27 -18.38
C SER A 167 11.84 1.48 -18.54
N LEU A 168 11.51 2.54 -17.82
CA LEU A 168 12.12 3.85 -17.89
C LEU A 168 12.60 4.27 -16.48
N ASN A 169 13.70 5.03 -16.44
CA ASN A 169 14.19 5.68 -15.22
C ASN A 169 13.67 7.11 -15.18
N THR A 170 13.09 7.50 -14.05
CA THR A 170 12.52 8.84 -13.79
C THR A 170 13.24 9.58 -12.66
N THR A 171 14.42 9.12 -12.23
CA THR A 171 15.19 9.76 -11.15
C THR A 171 15.73 11.14 -11.52
N LYS A 172 15.84 11.43 -12.82
CA LYS A 172 16.18 12.74 -13.36
C LYS A 172 14.94 13.39 -13.94
N ASP A 173 15.10 14.62 -14.41
CA ASP A 173 14.03 15.42 -15.04
C ASP A 173 13.59 14.88 -16.40
N THR A 174 14.39 14.00 -16.97
CA THR A 174 14.16 13.35 -18.26
C THR A 174 13.98 11.84 -18.06
N VAL A 175 13.17 11.23 -18.91
CA VAL A 175 13.04 9.77 -18.93
C VAL A 175 14.19 9.13 -19.70
N ALA A 176 14.83 8.15 -19.07
CA ALA A 176 15.87 7.34 -19.71
C ALA A 176 15.39 5.90 -19.88
N LEU A 177 15.58 5.34 -21.10
CA LEU A 177 15.25 3.95 -21.37
C LEU A 177 16.17 3.02 -20.58
N MET A 178 15.58 2.19 -19.72
CA MET A 178 16.29 1.13 -19.00
C MET A 178 16.26 -0.20 -19.76
N LYS A 179 15.08 -0.57 -20.26
CA LYS A 179 14.86 -1.82 -21.00
C LYS A 179 13.70 -1.64 -21.97
N ALA A 180 13.96 -1.84 -23.25
CA ALA A 180 12.91 -1.90 -24.27
C ALA A 180 12.11 -3.21 -24.12
N ASN A 181 10.78 -3.10 -24.22
CA ASN A 181 9.94 -4.28 -24.33
C ASN A 181 9.77 -4.65 -25.79
N VAL A 182 10.33 -5.78 -26.18
CA VAL A 182 10.28 -6.28 -27.56
C VAL A 182 8.89 -6.83 -27.92
N GLN A 183 8.17 -7.32 -26.92
CA GLN A 183 6.79 -7.81 -27.06
C GLN A 183 5.82 -6.70 -26.67
N ARG A 184 5.34 -5.93 -27.63
CA ARG A 184 4.26 -4.96 -27.43
C ARG A 184 3.00 -5.71 -26.98
N LYS A 185 2.77 -5.79 -25.69
CA LYS A 185 1.46 -6.15 -25.14
C LYS A 185 0.75 -4.86 -24.78
N GLU A 186 -0.38 -4.62 -25.41
CA GLU A 186 -1.31 -3.58 -24.97
C GLU A 186 -1.75 -3.90 -23.52
N GLN A 187 -1.27 -3.10 -22.58
CA GLN A 187 -1.61 -3.27 -21.15
C GLN A 187 -2.83 -2.42 -20.76
N GLU A 188 -3.25 -1.50 -21.62
CA GLU A 188 -4.35 -0.57 -21.32
C GLU A 188 -5.68 -1.27 -21.03
N ASN A 189 -5.95 -2.42 -21.64
CA ASN A 189 -7.19 -3.19 -21.44
C ASN A 189 -7.20 -4.07 -20.19
N LEU A 190 -6.10 -4.11 -19.43
CA LEU A 190 -6.03 -4.93 -18.20
C LEU A 190 -6.49 -4.19 -16.94
N PHE A 191 -6.63 -2.87 -17.02
CA PHE A 191 -6.93 -2.02 -15.88
C PHE A 191 -8.31 -1.35 -16.03
N THR A 192 -9.13 -1.43 -15.00
CA THR A 192 -10.46 -0.79 -14.97
C THR A 192 -10.37 0.73 -14.93
N LEU A 193 -9.34 1.26 -14.23
CA LEU A 193 -9.08 2.69 -14.13
C LEU A 193 -7.84 3.06 -14.94
N SER A 194 -7.93 4.17 -15.67
CA SER A 194 -6.80 4.68 -16.46
C SER A 194 -5.81 5.43 -15.57
N ILE A 195 -4.51 5.23 -15.81
CA ILE A 195 -3.43 6.00 -15.20
C ILE A 195 -3.56 7.46 -15.68
N GLY A 196 -3.32 8.41 -14.76
CA GLY A 196 -3.55 9.83 -15.00
C GLY A 196 -4.94 10.31 -14.61
N THR A 197 -5.85 9.41 -14.26
CA THR A 197 -7.17 9.78 -13.77
C THR A 197 -7.08 10.37 -12.36
N LYS A 198 -7.80 11.48 -12.13
CA LYS A 198 -7.97 12.09 -10.81
C LYS A 198 -9.29 11.66 -10.19
N GLY A 199 -9.28 11.43 -8.89
CA GLY A 199 -10.49 11.07 -8.15
C GLY A 199 -10.40 11.49 -6.69
N ARG A 200 -11.56 11.80 -6.08
CA ARG A 200 -11.64 12.23 -4.68
C ARG A 200 -12.18 11.10 -3.81
N LEU A 201 -11.34 10.61 -2.91
CA LEU A 201 -11.69 9.61 -1.88
C LEU A 201 -11.42 10.20 -0.50
N ASN A 202 -12.37 10.04 0.43
CA ASN A 202 -12.24 10.54 1.81
C ASN A 202 -11.73 12.00 1.89
N ASP A 203 -12.34 12.90 1.08
CA ASP A 203 -12.01 14.33 0.95
C ASP A 203 -10.60 14.63 0.42
N THR A 204 -9.83 13.63 0.03
CA THR A 204 -8.52 13.78 -0.60
C THR A 204 -8.60 13.52 -2.08
N GLU A 205 -8.08 14.46 -2.89
CA GLU A 205 -7.92 14.26 -4.32
C GLU A 205 -6.64 13.49 -4.60
N TYR A 206 -6.76 12.39 -5.30
CA TYR A 206 -5.65 11.53 -5.71
C TYR A 206 -5.52 11.50 -7.23
N LEU A 207 -4.29 11.40 -7.70
CA LEU A 207 -3.94 11.06 -9.06
C LEU A 207 -3.52 9.58 -9.11
N ILE A 208 -4.07 8.80 -10.03
CA ILE A 208 -3.58 7.44 -10.31
C ILE A 208 -2.30 7.55 -11.11
N ILE A 209 -1.17 7.17 -10.53
CA ILE A 209 0.15 7.27 -11.16
C ILE A 209 0.68 5.93 -11.66
N GLY A 210 0.19 4.82 -11.11
CA GLY A 210 0.60 3.47 -11.51
C GLY A 210 -0.48 2.44 -11.19
N ALA A 211 -0.37 1.28 -11.82
CA ALA A 211 -1.23 0.14 -11.57
C ALA A 211 -0.43 -1.17 -11.68
N VAL A 212 -0.66 -2.09 -10.77
CA VAL A 212 -0.08 -3.44 -10.76
C VAL A 212 -1.21 -4.45 -10.68
N ARG A 213 -1.22 -5.40 -11.61
CA ARG A 213 -2.13 -6.54 -11.60
C ARG A 213 -1.40 -7.76 -11.08
N PHE A 214 -2.00 -8.43 -10.13
CA PHE A 214 -1.51 -9.66 -9.52
C PHE A 214 -2.38 -10.84 -9.90
N ALA A 215 -1.73 -12.00 -10.05
CA ALA A 215 -2.36 -13.30 -10.09
C ALA A 215 -2.12 -14.00 -8.75
N GLU A 216 -3.16 -14.53 -8.12
CA GLU A 216 -3.00 -15.36 -6.93
C GLU A 216 -2.37 -16.71 -7.32
N ILE A 217 -1.31 -17.08 -6.61
CA ILE A 217 -0.70 -18.41 -6.72
C ILE A 217 -1.26 -19.28 -5.60
N SER A 218 -2.28 -20.05 -5.93
CA SER A 218 -2.82 -21.07 -5.03
C SER A 218 -2.04 -22.37 -5.14
N SER A 219 -1.73 -22.97 -4.00
CA SER A 219 -1.14 -24.32 -3.93
C SER A 219 -2.18 -25.42 -4.21
N TYR A 220 -3.48 -25.10 -4.21
CA TYR A 220 -4.57 -26.09 -4.29
C TYR A 220 -5.30 -26.13 -5.62
N ASN A 221 -5.28 -25.09 -6.44
CA ASN A 221 -6.08 -25.04 -7.66
C ASN A 221 -5.34 -24.29 -8.78
N GLN A 222 -4.58 -25.03 -9.59
CA GLN A 222 -3.81 -24.47 -10.71
C GLN A 222 -4.68 -23.92 -11.86
N ASN A 223 -5.99 -24.15 -11.83
CA ASN A 223 -6.89 -23.84 -12.95
C ASN A 223 -7.78 -22.61 -12.75
N GLN A 224 -7.78 -21.96 -11.59
CA GLN A 224 -8.50 -20.71 -11.34
C GLN A 224 -7.62 -19.75 -10.57
N SER A 225 -6.85 -18.93 -11.30
CA SER A 225 -6.13 -17.81 -10.71
C SER A 225 -7.15 -16.70 -10.40
N GLU A 226 -7.27 -16.34 -9.12
CA GLU A 226 -7.92 -15.08 -8.77
C GLU A 226 -6.98 -13.93 -9.10
N TYR A 227 -7.53 -12.82 -9.62
CA TYR A 227 -6.76 -11.65 -9.99
C TYR A 227 -7.24 -10.46 -9.18
N TRP A 228 -6.31 -9.59 -8.81
CA TRP A 228 -6.63 -8.28 -8.28
C TRP A 228 -5.70 -7.23 -8.90
N THR A 229 -6.11 -5.98 -8.82
CA THR A 229 -5.33 -4.83 -9.28
C THR A 229 -5.14 -3.85 -8.15
N GLU A 230 -3.94 -3.36 -8.01
CA GLU A 230 -3.56 -2.31 -7.07
C GLU A 230 -3.17 -1.05 -7.84
N TYR A 231 -3.92 0.03 -7.65
CA TYR A 231 -3.64 1.33 -8.25
C TYR A 231 -2.86 2.18 -7.26
N LEU A 232 -1.69 2.62 -7.65
CA LEU A 232 -0.89 3.56 -6.86
C LEU A 232 -1.46 4.97 -7.03
N LEU A 233 -1.98 5.51 -5.96
CA LEU A 233 -2.53 6.84 -5.84
C LEU A 233 -1.48 7.78 -5.29
N TYR A 234 -1.44 9.01 -5.79
CA TYR A 234 -0.55 10.05 -5.30
C TYR A 234 -1.31 11.35 -5.02
N ASN A 235 -0.99 11.96 -3.89
CA ASN A 235 -1.41 13.31 -3.52
C ASN A 235 -0.19 14.08 -3.00
N THR A 236 0.01 15.31 -3.43
CA THR A 236 1.20 16.13 -3.08
C THR A 236 1.36 16.41 -1.59
N GLN A 237 0.26 16.40 -0.82
CA GLN A 237 0.27 16.68 0.61
C GLN A 237 0.20 15.40 1.47
N ARG A 238 -0.49 14.35 0.98
CA ARG A 238 -0.75 13.11 1.71
C ARG A 238 0.19 11.97 1.33
N GLY A 239 1.01 12.15 0.28
CA GLY A 239 1.88 11.10 -0.24
C GLY A 239 1.11 10.03 -1.00
N PHE A 240 1.41 8.77 -0.74
CA PHE A 240 0.90 7.61 -1.47
C PHE A 240 -0.23 6.90 -0.73
N ALA A 241 -1.13 6.32 -1.50
CA ALA A 241 -2.12 5.37 -1.05
C ALA A 241 -2.35 4.32 -2.15
N TRP A 242 -3.01 3.22 -1.82
CA TRP A 242 -3.35 2.17 -2.76
C TRP A 242 -4.85 2.01 -2.87
N LEU A 243 -5.36 1.92 -4.08
CA LEU A 243 -6.74 1.54 -4.34
C LEU A 243 -6.73 0.12 -4.90
N ILE A 244 -7.26 -0.82 -4.13
CA ILE A 244 -7.25 -2.24 -4.45
C ILE A 244 -8.58 -2.63 -5.04
N GLU A 245 -8.55 -3.24 -6.24
CA GLU A 245 -9.68 -3.83 -6.93
C GLU A 245 -9.57 -5.36 -6.90
N SER A 246 -10.49 -6.03 -6.25
CA SER A 246 -10.60 -7.50 -6.26
C SER A 246 -12.02 -7.89 -6.68
N GLY A 247 -12.17 -8.36 -7.91
CA GLY A 247 -13.47 -8.57 -8.53
C GLY A 247 -14.28 -7.26 -8.58
N LYS A 248 -15.37 -7.18 -7.83
CA LYS A 248 -16.21 -5.97 -7.76
C LYS A 248 -16.02 -5.19 -6.46
N ARG A 249 -15.05 -5.56 -5.66
CA ARG A 249 -14.76 -4.92 -4.38
C ARG A 249 -13.60 -3.94 -4.52
N TRP A 250 -13.77 -2.82 -3.83
CA TRP A 250 -12.77 -1.76 -3.80
C TRP A 250 -12.36 -1.48 -2.35
N ARG A 251 -11.09 -1.32 -2.12
CA ARG A 251 -10.53 -0.95 -0.83
C ARG A 251 -9.47 0.14 -1.01
N LEU A 252 -9.49 1.13 -0.13
CA LEU A 252 -8.42 2.12 -0.01
C LEU A 252 -7.46 1.63 1.07
N SER A 253 -6.20 1.46 0.72
CA SER A 253 -5.13 0.98 1.59
C SER A 253 -4.10 2.06 1.81
N GLU A 254 -3.67 2.24 3.05
CA GLU A 254 -2.67 3.20 3.48
C GLU A 254 -1.57 2.48 4.27
N THR A 255 -0.31 2.81 4.00
CA THR A 255 0.83 2.25 4.74
C THR A 255 0.77 2.65 6.21
N LEU A 256 1.06 1.71 7.10
CA LEU A 256 1.13 1.97 8.53
C LEU A 256 2.52 2.53 8.90
N HIS A 257 2.54 3.77 9.33
CA HIS A 257 3.74 4.40 9.85
C HIS A 257 4.11 3.82 11.24
N THR A 258 3.12 3.51 12.06
CA THR A 258 3.30 2.80 13.33
C THR A 258 2.88 1.34 13.15
N TRP A 259 3.81 0.42 13.32
CA TRP A 259 3.53 -1.00 13.21
C TRP A 259 2.66 -1.49 14.37
N PRO A 260 1.84 -2.53 14.16
CA PRO A 260 1.09 -3.14 15.26
C PRO A 260 2.04 -3.78 16.28
N ASP A 261 1.59 -3.89 17.51
CA ASP A 261 2.24 -4.77 18.48
C ASP A 261 1.96 -6.23 18.09
N PHE A 262 2.91 -7.11 18.38
CA PHE A 262 2.81 -8.52 18.05
C PHE A 262 2.65 -9.38 19.29
N ASP A 263 1.83 -10.42 19.19
CA ASP A 263 1.71 -11.47 20.18
C ASP A 263 2.90 -12.46 20.14
N SER A 264 2.89 -13.45 21.02
CA SER A 264 3.95 -14.50 21.08
C SER A 264 4.00 -15.36 19.81
N SER A 265 2.96 -15.39 19.01
CA SER A 265 2.88 -16.14 17.74
C SER A 265 3.33 -15.31 16.54
N GLY A 266 3.67 -14.01 16.76
CA GLY A 266 4.09 -13.09 15.71
C GLY A 266 2.93 -12.50 14.89
N ASN A 267 1.69 -12.65 15.35
CA ASN A 267 0.54 -11.99 14.75
C ASN A 267 0.28 -10.63 15.42
N PRO A 268 -0.36 -9.67 14.74
CA PRO A 268 -0.79 -8.43 15.36
C PRO A 268 -1.67 -8.72 16.58
N ALA A 269 -1.32 -8.12 17.72
CA ALA A 269 -1.97 -8.39 18.99
C ALA A 269 -3.47 -8.02 18.95
N GLY A 270 -4.30 -9.00 19.29
CA GLY A 270 -5.76 -8.82 19.32
C GLY A 270 -6.44 -8.90 17.96
N GLU A 271 -5.70 -9.18 16.89
CA GLU A 271 -6.22 -9.37 15.54
C GLU A 271 -6.24 -10.86 15.16
N MET A 272 -7.14 -11.24 14.28
CA MET A 272 -7.28 -12.62 13.81
C MET A 272 -6.86 -12.71 12.35
N LEU A 273 -5.98 -13.66 12.04
CA LEU A 273 -5.62 -13.97 10.65
C LEU A 273 -6.88 -14.48 9.93
N ILE A 274 -7.27 -13.81 8.86
CA ILE A 274 -8.43 -14.14 8.05
C ILE A 274 -8.06 -14.76 6.71
N ASP A 275 -6.89 -14.39 6.17
CA ASP A 275 -6.41 -14.94 4.90
C ASP A 275 -4.89 -14.88 4.80
N HIS A 276 -4.30 -15.77 4.01
CA HIS A 276 -2.90 -15.73 3.60
C HIS A 276 -2.74 -16.31 2.21
N TYR A 277 -2.09 -15.58 1.33
CA TYR A 277 -1.94 -15.95 -0.08
C TYR A 277 -0.65 -15.39 -0.66
N ARG A 278 -0.32 -15.82 -1.87
CA ARG A 278 0.81 -15.31 -2.65
C ARG A 278 0.30 -14.65 -3.90
N GLY A 279 0.83 -13.47 -4.20
CA GLY A 279 0.55 -12.75 -5.43
C GLY A 279 1.80 -12.70 -6.31
N GLN A 280 1.63 -12.97 -7.59
CA GLN A 280 2.66 -12.77 -8.59
C GLN A 280 2.26 -11.61 -9.50
N VAL A 281 3.19 -10.68 -9.74
CA VAL A 281 2.98 -9.58 -10.67
C VAL A 281 2.77 -10.12 -12.08
N GLU A 282 1.55 -9.97 -12.61
CA GLU A 282 1.18 -10.34 -13.97
C GLU A 282 1.47 -9.21 -14.95
N ALA A 283 1.07 -7.98 -14.60
CA ALA A 283 1.25 -6.79 -15.41
C ALA A 283 1.42 -5.55 -14.52
N ALA A 284 2.12 -4.56 -15.02
CA ALA A 284 2.24 -3.28 -14.35
C ALA A 284 2.41 -2.15 -15.38
N ALA A 285 1.90 -0.96 -15.06
CA ALA A 285 2.04 0.23 -15.90
C ALA A 285 2.09 1.49 -15.04
N GLY A 286 2.72 2.56 -15.53
CA GLY A 286 2.83 3.85 -14.86
C GLY A 286 4.07 4.01 -14.01
N ALA A 287 4.04 5.00 -13.09
CA ALA A 287 5.17 5.43 -12.30
C ALA A 287 5.15 4.86 -10.88
N PHE A 288 6.33 4.46 -10.37
CA PHE A 288 6.49 3.84 -9.07
C PHE A 288 7.72 4.40 -8.35
N TYR A 289 7.73 4.39 -7.03
CA TYR A 289 8.89 4.74 -6.21
C TYR A 289 9.85 3.55 -5.99
N TRP A 290 9.47 2.34 -6.45
CA TRP A 290 10.32 1.14 -6.48
C TRP A 290 10.27 0.47 -7.85
N LYS A 291 11.16 -0.50 -8.07
CA LYS A 291 11.24 -1.24 -9.34
C LYS A 291 10.29 -2.41 -9.34
N VAL A 292 9.24 -2.34 -10.14
CA VAL A 292 8.27 -3.42 -10.38
C VAL A 292 8.71 -4.27 -11.55
N LYS A 293 8.65 -5.58 -11.41
CA LYS A 293 8.93 -6.54 -12.50
C LYS A 293 7.83 -7.58 -12.59
N GLN A 294 7.46 -7.93 -13.81
CA GLN A 294 6.61 -9.09 -14.06
C GLN A 294 7.27 -10.35 -13.49
N GLY A 295 6.51 -11.15 -12.76
CA GLY A 295 6.97 -12.35 -12.08
C GLY A 295 7.44 -12.14 -10.64
N ASP A 296 7.57 -10.89 -10.16
CA ASP A 296 7.86 -10.64 -8.74
C ASP A 296 6.78 -11.28 -7.86
N LEU A 297 7.21 -11.92 -6.78
CA LEU A 297 6.36 -12.68 -5.88
C LEU A 297 6.26 -12.00 -4.53
N LEU A 298 5.03 -11.80 -4.06
CA LEU A 298 4.71 -11.22 -2.76
C LEU A 298 3.86 -12.18 -1.93
N HIS A 299 4.07 -12.16 -0.61
CA HIS A 299 3.30 -12.93 0.36
C HIS A 299 2.43 -11.97 1.15
N TYR A 300 1.14 -12.24 1.18
CA TYR A 300 0.14 -11.45 1.87
C TYR A 300 -0.40 -12.21 3.07
N LYS A 301 -0.61 -11.49 4.17
CA LYS A 301 -1.40 -11.96 5.32
C LYS A 301 -2.38 -10.86 5.70
N GLU A 302 -3.65 -11.21 5.75
CA GLU A 302 -4.74 -10.32 6.12
C GLU A 302 -5.27 -10.65 7.50
N TYR A 303 -5.52 -9.62 8.30
CA TYR A 303 -6.02 -9.75 9.66
C TYR A 303 -7.25 -8.88 9.86
N SER A 304 -8.25 -9.42 10.57
CA SER A 304 -9.46 -8.67 10.90
C SER A 304 -9.24 -7.78 12.11
N GLY A 305 -9.44 -6.47 11.93
CA GLY A 305 -9.40 -5.51 13.02
C GLY A 305 -10.59 -5.66 13.96
N LYS A 306 -10.38 -6.19 15.16
CA LYS A 306 -11.47 -6.33 16.13
C LYS A 306 -11.87 -5.02 16.82
N LYS A 307 -10.95 -4.11 17.08
CA LYS A 307 -11.27 -2.87 17.83
C LYS A 307 -10.35 -1.68 17.55
N SER A 308 -9.07 -1.88 17.28
CA SER A 308 -8.08 -0.78 17.24
C SER A 308 -8.20 0.09 15.99
N TYR A 309 -8.68 -0.45 14.87
CA TYR A 309 -8.67 0.22 13.57
C TYR A 309 -10.06 0.46 12.97
N GLY A 310 -11.13 0.01 13.63
CA GLY A 310 -12.52 0.20 13.20
C GLY A 310 -13.14 -1.03 12.53
N ARG A 311 -14.47 -1.01 12.39
CA ARG A 311 -15.21 -2.09 11.72
C ARG A 311 -14.86 -2.12 10.23
N ASN A 312 -14.67 -3.31 9.68
CA ASN A 312 -14.36 -3.58 8.26
C ASN A 312 -12.97 -3.08 7.81
N VAL A 313 -12.09 -2.67 8.72
CA VAL A 313 -10.68 -2.41 8.41
C VAL A 313 -9.93 -3.75 8.43
N ILE A 314 -9.12 -3.98 7.40
CA ILE A 314 -8.21 -5.11 7.30
C ILE A 314 -6.80 -4.58 7.50
N LEU A 315 -6.04 -5.18 8.41
CA LEU A 315 -4.59 -5.05 8.44
C LEU A 315 -4.00 -6.03 7.47
N CYS A 316 -3.06 -5.58 6.65
CA CYS A 316 -2.35 -6.45 5.73
C CYS A 316 -0.85 -6.31 5.93
N SER A 317 -0.15 -7.44 5.98
CA SER A 317 1.30 -7.48 5.76
C SER A 317 1.57 -7.98 4.36
N GLU A 318 2.39 -7.22 3.65
CA GLU A 318 2.92 -7.54 2.34
C GLU A 318 4.41 -7.78 2.48
N GLN A 319 4.85 -8.97 2.11
CA GLN A 319 6.24 -9.39 2.27
C GLN A 319 6.84 -9.82 0.94
N SER A 320 7.87 -9.12 0.52
CA SER A 320 8.80 -9.54 -0.52
C SER A 320 9.95 -10.39 0.05
N LYS A 321 10.93 -10.69 -0.77
CA LYS A 321 12.17 -11.34 -0.31
C LYS A 321 12.93 -10.49 0.71
N ASP A 322 12.96 -9.19 0.50
CA ASP A 322 13.89 -8.26 1.15
C ASP A 322 13.18 -7.25 2.07
N GLU A 323 11.84 -7.14 1.97
CA GLU A 323 11.06 -6.14 2.71
C GLU A 323 9.72 -6.69 3.20
N ILE A 324 9.24 -6.18 4.34
CA ILE A 324 7.86 -6.35 4.79
C ILE A 324 7.25 -4.99 5.11
N VAL A 325 6.07 -4.77 4.57
CA VAL A 325 5.27 -3.56 4.77
C VAL A 325 3.95 -3.92 5.44
N TRP A 326 3.50 -3.07 6.35
CA TRP A 326 2.17 -3.17 6.95
C TRP A 326 1.29 -2.03 6.46
N SER A 327 0.06 -2.38 6.12
CA SER A 327 -0.96 -1.45 5.67
C SER A 327 -2.29 -1.70 6.37
N LYS A 328 -3.15 -0.69 6.36
CA LYS A 328 -4.56 -0.81 6.75
C LYS A 328 -5.42 -0.50 5.53
N SER A 329 -6.41 -1.31 5.26
CA SER A 329 -7.31 -1.10 4.14
C SER A 329 -8.77 -1.01 4.59
N SER A 330 -9.50 -0.05 4.02
CA SER A 330 -10.90 0.23 4.29
C SER A 330 -11.74 0.04 3.03
N PRO A 331 -12.97 -0.48 3.12
CA PRO A 331 -13.81 -0.67 1.94
C PRO A 331 -14.23 0.67 1.34
N VAL A 332 -14.25 0.73 0.02
CA VAL A 332 -14.78 1.85 -0.77
C VAL A 332 -16.05 1.40 -1.47
N SER A 333 -17.15 2.08 -1.23
CA SER A 333 -18.44 1.73 -1.81
C SER A 333 -18.52 2.08 -3.31
N TYR A 334 -19.36 1.38 -4.05
CA TYR A 334 -19.64 1.71 -5.46
C TYR A 334 -20.08 3.15 -5.67
N ARG A 335 -20.84 3.71 -4.74
CA ARG A 335 -21.26 5.12 -4.80
C ARG A 335 -20.05 6.06 -4.74
N GLN A 336 -19.10 5.76 -3.87
CA GLN A 336 -17.85 6.53 -3.77
C GLN A 336 -17.00 6.37 -5.04
N MET A 337 -16.85 5.15 -5.56
CA MET A 337 -16.10 4.88 -6.79
C MET A 337 -16.71 5.59 -8.00
N ARG A 338 -18.04 5.55 -8.15
CA ARG A 338 -18.74 6.30 -9.21
C ARG A 338 -18.52 7.80 -9.09
N LYS A 339 -18.61 8.35 -7.87
CA LYS A 339 -18.42 9.77 -7.63
C LYS A 339 -16.96 10.19 -7.86
N ALA A 340 -16.00 9.35 -7.47
CA ALA A 340 -14.58 9.65 -7.54
C ALA A 340 -14.02 9.51 -8.97
N PHE A 341 -14.36 8.43 -9.68
CA PHE A 341 -13.72 8.05 -10.94
C PHE A 341 -14.71 7.89 -12.12
N GLY A 342 -15.98 8.24 -11.93
CA GLY A 342 -17.00 8.17 -13.00
C GLY A 342 -17.37 6.75 -13.44
N LEU A 343 -17.03 5.72 -12.65
CA LEU A 343 -17.34 4.34 -13.00
C LEU A 343 -18.84 4.12 -13.16
N SER A 344 -19.26 3.60 -14.31
CA SER A 344 -20.63 3.16 -14.55
C SER A 344 -20.72 1.66 -14.28
N PHE A 345 -21.63 1.25 -13.41
CA PHE A 345 -21.91 -0.15 -13.14
C PHE A 345 -23.27 -0.51 -13.72
N ASP A 346 -23.35 -1.63 -14.45
CA ASP A 346 -24.62 -2.15 -14.91
C ASP A 346 -25.48 -2.56 -13.70
N THR A 347 -26.74 -2.08 -13.66
CA THR A 347 -27.69 -2.38 -12.58
C THR A 347 -27.96 -3.88 -12.45
N LYS A 348 -27.94 -4.64 -13.55
CA LYS A 348 -28.08 -6.11 -13.55
C LYS A 348 -26.87 -6.78 -12.88
N GLU A 349 -25.67 -6.30 -13.17
CA GLU A 349 -24.47 -6.80 -12.53
C GLU A 349 -24.42 -6.47 -11.04
N MET A 350 -24.85 -5.27 -10.66
CA MET A 350 -24.95 -4.86 -9.25
C MET A 350 -25.96 -5.76 -8.49
N LEU A 351 -27.11 -6.05 -9.10
CA LEU A 351 -28.10 -6.92 -8.50
C LEU A 351 -27.58 -8.36 -8.35
N SER A 352 -26.91 -8.88 -9.38
CA SER A 352 -26.31 -10.23 -9.34
C SER A 352 -25.23 -10.37 -8.26
N TYR A 353 -24.42 -9.33 -8.06
CA TYR A 353 -23.42 -9.27 -7.00
C TYR A 353 -24.06 -9.22 -5.61
N TRP A 354 -25.13 -8.41 -5.48
CA TRP A 354 -25.89 -8.30 -4.24
C TRP A 354 -26.60 -9.62 -3.88
N LEU A 355 -27.14 -10.34 -4.87
CA LEU A 355 -27.80 -11.64 -4.69
C LEU A 355 -26.84 -12.81 -4.45
N LYS A 356 -25.65 -12.79 -5.06
CA LYS A 356 -24.66 -13.87 -4.91
C LYS A 356 -23.94 -13.86 -3.56
N GLY A 357 -23.99 -12.73 -2.83
CA GLY A 357 -23.34 -12.58 -1.53
C GLY A 357 -21.83 -12.81 -1.57
N ASP A 358 -21.09 -12.16 -0.70
CA ASP A 358 -19.66 -12.39 -0.54
C ASP A 358 -19.44 -13.69 0.23
N ASN A 359 -18.84 -14.69 -0.42
CA ASN A 359 -18.52 -15.98 0.23
C ASN A 359 -17.58 -15.86 1.44
N ARG A 360 -16.89 -14.72 1.60
CA ARG A 360 -15.96 -14.44 2.72
C ARG A 360 -16.62 -13.74 3.92
N ASN A 361 -17.89 -13.32 3.81
CA ASN A 361 -18.63 -12.70 4.92
C ASN A 361 -19.89 -13.54 5.26
N VAL A 362 -19.74 -14.48 6.16
CA VAL A 362 -20.83 -15.33 6.68
C VAL A 362 -22.00 -14.49 7.21
N GLY A 363 -21.74 -13.33 7.81
CA GLY A 363 -22.78 -12.41 8.30
C GLY A 363 -23.58 -11.67 7.22
N SER A 364 -23.07 -11.57 5.99
CA SER A 364 -23.79 -10.89 4.88
C SER A 364 -24.82 -11.82 4.21
N ARG A 365 -24.57 -13.12 4.15
CA ARG A 365 -25.52 -14.10 3.60
C ARG A 365 -26.77 -14.22 4.43
N ASP A 366 -26.63 -14.20 5.75
CA ASP A 366 -27.76 -14.24 6.67
C ASP A 366 -28.66 -13.00 6.51
N ASN A 367 -28.06 -11.81 6.33
CA ASN A 367 -28.82 -10.58 6.12
C ASN A 367 -29.57 -10.57 4.77
N VAL A 368 -28.96 -11.07 3.69
CA VAL A 368 -29.61 -11.17 2.38
C VAL A 368 -30.74 -12.21 2.41
N ALA A 369 -30.51 -13.36 3.01
CA ALA A 369 -31.53 -14.39 3.19
C ALA A 369 -32.71 -13.86 4.03
N ARG A 370 -32.43 -13.13 5.11
CA ARG A 370 -33.44 -12.45 5.94
C ARG A 370 -34.26 -11.42 5.17
N ILE A 371 -33.60 -10.56 4.37
CA ILE A 371 -34.27 -9.54 3.55
C ILE A 371 -35.19 -10.23 2.50
N ILE A 372 -34.70 -11.26 1.82
CA ILE A 372 -35.52 -12.04 0.86
C ILE A 372 -36.70 -12.70 1.57
N ALA A 373 -36.48 -13.35 2.71
CA ALA A 373 -37.53 -13.95 3.51
C ALA A 373 -38.55 -12.91 3.96
N MET A 374 -38.11 -11.73 4.39
CA MET A 374 -38.94 -10.59 4.77
C MET A 374 -39.81 -10.10 3.59
N LEU A 375 -39.23 -9.94 2.39
CA LEU A 375 -39.93 -9.52 1.18
C LEU A 375 -40.97 -10.56 0.75
N ILE A 376 -40.62 -11.84 0.78
CA ILE A 376 -41.56 -12.93 0.49
C ILE A 376 -42.73 -12.90 1.48
N LEU A 377 -42.46 -12.75 2.76
CA LEU A 377 -43.44 -12.68 3.82
C LEU A 377 -44.37 -11.49 3.66
N ILE A 378 -43.87 -10.32 3.26
CA ILE A 378 -44.67 -9.13 2.94
C ILE A 378 -45.57 -9.40 1.73
N ILE A 379 -45.01 -9.90 0.62
CA ILE A 379 -45.73 -10.14 -0.63
C ILE A 379 -46.86 -11.16 -0.42
N VAL A 380 -46.60 -12.25 0.27
CA VAL A 380 -47.59 -13.32 0.54
C VAL A 380 -48.71 -12.82 1.46
N ASN A 381 -48.39 -11.95 2.41
CA ASN A 381 -49.39 -11.44 3.38
C ASN A 381 -50.05 -10.15 2.91
N LEU A 382 -49.58 -9.49 1.86
CA LEU A 382 -50.13 -8.24 1.35
C LEU A 382 -51.63 -8.30 1.03
N PRO A 383 -52.14 -9.38 0.36
CA PRO A 383 -53.59 -9.52 0.10
C PRO A 383 -54.40 -9.63 1.40
N ALA A 384 -53.89 -10.35 2.41
CA ALA A 384 -54.59 -10.50 3.69
C ALA A 384 -54.63 -9.20 4.50
N TRP A 385 -53.59 -8.34 4.36
CA TRP A 385 -53.53 -7.05 5.04
C TRP A 385 -54.39 -5.99 4.36
N LEU A 386 -54.55 -6.06 3.04
CA LEU A 386 -55.29 -5.08 2.26
C LEU A 386 -56.80 -5.43 2.16
N SER A 387 -57.16 -6.69 2.33
CA SER A 387 -58.56 -7.13 2.21
C SER A 387 -59.30 -6.99 3.55
N PRO A 388 -60.40 -6.19 3.61
CA PRO A 388 -61.18 -6.04 4.82
C PRO A 388 -61.83 -7.34 5.32
N HIS A 389 -62.10 -8.29 4.40
CA HIS A 389 -62.75 -9.56 4.69
C HIS A 389 -61.79 -10.68 5.14
N LEU A 390 -60.50 -10.52 4.93
CA LEU A 390 -59.45 -11.50 5.32
C LEU A 390 -58.65 -11.10 6.54
N ARG A 391 -58.95 -9.98 7.17
CA ARG A 391 -58.28 -9.49 8.37
C ARG A 391 -58.56 -10.38 9.59
N SER A 392 -57.66 -11.32 9.83
CA SER A 392 -57.62 -12.02 11.10
C SER A 392 -56.63 -11.33 12.01
N PRO A 393 -57.06 -10.83 13.21
CA PRO A 393 -56.11 -10.21 14.16
C PRO A 393 -54.96 -11.12 14.54
N VAL A 394 -55.21 -12.42 14.62
CA VAL A 394 -54.21 -13.45 14.93
C VAL A 394 -53.22 -13.61 13.76
N GLY A 395 -53.73 -13.64 12.52
CA GLY A 395 -52.89 -13.76 11.33
C GLY A 395 -51.94 -12.55 11.16
N ILE A 396 -52.44 -11.34 11.42
CA ILE A 396 -51.65 -10.13 11.39
C ILE A 396 -50.58 -10.16 12.50
N ALA A 397 -50.93 -10.55 13.72
CA ALA A 397 -49.99 -10.65 14.84
C ALA A 397 -48.88 -11.68 14.58
N VAL A 398 -49.24 -12.86 14.05
CA VAL A 398 -48.24 -13.89 13.68
C VAL A 398 -47.32 -13.41 12.56
N SER A 399 -47.81 -12.71 11.55
CA SER A 399 -46.99 -12.16 10.47
C SER A 399 -46.06 -11.07 10.95
N LEU A 400 -46.50 -10.20 11.88
CA LEU A 400 -45.67 -9.18 12.49
C LEU A 400 -44.58 -9.77 13.41
N CYS A 401 -44.94 -10.81 14.19
CA CYS A 401 -43.97 -11.53 15.02
C CYS A 401 -42.89 -12.22 14.14
N ALA A 402 -43.27 -12.83 13.02
CA ALA A 402 -42.34 -13.45 12.08
C ALA A 402 -41.41 -12.40 11.44
N LEU A 403 -41.91 -11.20 11.12
CA LEU A 403 -41.10 -10.08 10.61
C LEU A 403 -40.06 -9.56 11.65
N VAL A 404 -40.38 -9.63 12.91
CA VAL A 404 -39.46 -9.25 13.99
C VAL A 404 -38.39 -10.31 14.23
N TRP A 405 -38.70 -11.57 13.94
CA TRP A 405 -37.83 -12.73 14.19
C TRP A 405 -36.87 -13.04 13.03
N ILE A 406 -37.14 -12.57 11.81
CA ILE A 406 -36.29 -12.65 10.64
C ILE A 406 -35.21 -11.55 10.65
#